data_c06bb3726d959c502135af629b68bd68
#
_entry.id   c06bb3726d959c502135af629b68bd68
#
_cell.length_a   1.000
_cell.length_b   1.000
_cell.length_c   1.000
_cell.angle_alpha   90.00
_cell.angle_beta   90.00
_cell.angle_gamma   90.00
#
_symmetry.space_group_name_H-M   'P 1'
#
loop_
_entity.id
_entity.type
_entity.pdbx_description
1 polymer ?
#
loop_
_entity_poly.entity_id
_entity_poly.type
_entity_poly.pdbx_seq_one_letter_code
_entity_poly.pdbx_strand_id
1 'polypeptide(L)'
;MNICFVILHYLTDNDTIECVKSIENLDGADKAKIVIVDNFSDNGSIEKVEAAVNEFDNCKILYSNKNLGFARGNNIGYSYIKKKFSNPFVVVLNNDTVIKQRDFITKIIDTYNKTPYAVLGPDIISLVDGGHQNPLGKIPSKKKIKKDINKYRLLLVLSKLGIYNLMQKHFGTNRNGKAINPEKPQSEEITDRALHGSCLIFSPDFTSVMNEAFCPDTFLYKEEYILARRCTKKRLKMLFNSDIEIFHKEDSSTNLVVSTAKKKREFLFKNLIKSNKAFLKNY
;
A
#
# COMPACT_ATOMS: atom_id res chain seq x y z
N MET A 1 -4.09 -24.23 2.66
CA MET A 1 -3.32 -23.11 2.06
C MET A 1 -2.96 -22.15 3.17
N ASN A 2 -1.72 -21.61 3.17
CA ASN A 2 -1.29 -20.65 4.19
C ASN A 2 -1.66 -19.24 3.76
N ILE A 3 -2.48 -18.54 4.55
CA ILE A 3 -2.75 -17.12 4.37
C ILE A 3 -2.00 -16.31 5.42
N CYS A 4 -1.27 -15.30 5.00
CA CYS A 4 -0.42 -14.50 5.87
C CYS A 4 -0.66 -13.02 5.58
N PHE A 5 -0.86 -12.23 6.63
CA PHE A 5 -1.02 -10.79 6.56
C PHE A 5 0.30 -10.09 6.88
N VAL A 6 0.61 -9.01 6.17
CA VAL A 6 1.71 -8.10 6.46
C VAL A 6 1.13 -6.73 6.71
N ILE A 7 1.40 -6.17 7.89
CA ILE A 7 0.97 -4.84 8.30
C ILE A 7 2.21 -4.00 8.56
N LEU A 8 2.35 -2.89 7.86
CA LEU A 8 3.44 -1.95 8.10
C LEU A 8 3.02 -0.92 9.14
N HIS A 9 3.55 -1.07 10.36
CA HIS A 9 3.33 -0.11 11.45
C HIS A 9 4.31 1.06 11.36
N TYR A 10 3.79 2.28 11.53
CA TYR A 10 4.60 3.48 11.71
C TYR A 10 3.82 4.55 12.49
N LEU A 11 4.22 4.79 13.74
CA LEU A 11 3.76 5.85 14.65
C LEU A 11 2.28 5.82 15.11
N THR A 12 1.38 5.03 14.50
CA THR A 12 -0.06 5.02 14.77
C THR A 12 -0.52 3.69 15.37
N ASP A 13 -0.43 3.58 16.70
CA ASP A 13 -0.79 2.39 17.47
C ASP A 13 -2.27 1.99 17.31
N ASN A 14 -3.19 2.95 17.48
CA ASN A 14 -4.62 2.67 17.41
C ASN A 14 -5.05 2.08 16.06
N ASP A 15 -4.52 2.61 14.96
CA ASP A 15 -4.84 2.10 13.63
C ASP A 15 -4.32 0.68 13.44
N THR A 16 -3.08 0.41 13.87
CA THR A 16 -2.50 -0.94 13.77
C THR A 16 -3.27 -1.95 14.61
N ILE A 17 -3.64 -1.59 15.85
CA ILE A 17 -4.41 -2.44 16.74
C ILE A 17 -5.80 -2.74 16.15
N GLU A 18 -6.49 -1.73 15.61
CA GLU A 18 -7.79 -1.93 14.99
C GLU A 18 -7.71 -2.79 13.74
N CYS A 19 -6.67 -2.58 12.90
CA CYS A 19 -6.41 -3.42 11.74
C CYS A 19 -6.21 -4.89 12.14
N VAL A 20 -5.35 -5.18 13.13
CA VAL A 20 -5.11 -6.54 13.64
C VAL A 20 -6.40 -7.16 14.18
N LYS A 21 -7.14 -6.44 15.04
CA LYS A 21 -8.41 -6.93 15.59
C LYS A 21 -9.45 -7.21 14.50
N SER A 22 -9.44 -6.43 13.42
CA SER A 22 -10.34 -6.70 12.28
C SER A 22 -10.00 -8.00 11.56
N ILE A 23 -8.72 -8.38 11.50
CA ILE A 23 -8.27 -9.66 10.92
C ILE A 23 -8.61 -10.82 11.85
N GLU A 24 -8.42 -10.67 13.17
CA GLU A 24 -8.76 -11.72 14.16
C GLU A 24 -10.26 -12.05 14.19
N ASN A 25 -11.12 -11.13 13.76
CA ASN A 25 -12.56 -11.35 13.63
C ASN A 25 -12.97 -12.07 12.34
N LEU A 26 -12.05 -12.42 11.44
CA LEU A 26 -12.38 -13.11 10.19
C LEU A 26 -12.64 -14.60 10.43
N ASP A 27 -13.48 -15.17 9.59
CA ASP A 27 -13.67 -16.62 9.56
C ASP A 27 -12.38 -17.30 9.07
N GLY A 28 -11.78 -18.17 9.89
CA GLY A 28 -10.49 -18.82 9.63
C GLY A 28 -9.25 -18.02 10.05
N ALA A 29 -9.40 -16.96 10.83
CA ALA A 29 -8.28 -16.16 11.37
C ALA A 29 -7.32 -17.01 12.22
N ASP A 30 -7.82 -18.03 12.92
CA ASP A 30 -7.03 -18.98 13.72
C ASP A 30 -5.92 -19.69 12.92
N LYS A 31 -6.14 -19.86 11.60
CA LYS A 31 -5.19 -20.48 10.67
C LYS A 31 -4.33 -19.46 9.91
N ALA A 32 -4.68 -18.20 9.97
CA ALA A 32 -3.90 -17.13 9.37
C ALA A 32 -2.69 -16.77 10.24
N LYS A 33 -1.69 -16.13 9.62
CA LYS A 33 -0.55 -15.54 10.34
C LYS A 33 -0.49 -14.05 10.08
N ILE A 34 -0.23 -13.27 11.13
CA ILE A 34 -0.13 -11.82 11.05
C ILE A 34 1.33 -11.42 11.36
N VAL A 35 1.94 -10.73 10.42
CA VAL A 35 3.29 -10.18 10.57
C VAL A 35 3.20 -8.67 10.58
N ILE A 36 3.43 -8.07 11.73
CA ILE A 36 3.52 -6.62 11.91
C ILE A 36 4.98 -6.23 11.73
N VAL A 37 5.26 -5.28 10.86
CA VAL A 37 6.61 -4.73 10.68
C VAL A 37 6.64 -3.33 11.25
N ASP A 38 7.34 -3.14 12.37
CA ASP A 38 7.62 -1.80 12.88
C ASP A 38 8.69 -1.12 12.01
N ASN A 39 8.31 -0.03 11.37
CA ASN A 39 9.16 0.74 10.48
C ASN A 39 9.96 1.82 11.24
N PHE A 40 10.45 1.49 12.42
CA PHE A 40 11.19 2.39 13.31
C PHE A 40 10.30 3.49 13.90
N SER A 41 9.32 3.10 14.69
CA SER A 41 8.49 4.03 15.47
C SER A 41 9.21 4.41 16.77
N ASP A 42 9.41 5.71 17.02
CA ASP A 42 10.15 6.27 18.14
C ASP A 42 9.28 7.05 19.14
N ASN A 43 7.95 6.81 19.09
CA ASN A 43 6.96 7.55 19.88
C ASN A 43 6.22 6.69 20.92
N GLY A 44 6.70 5.48 21.22
CA GLY A 44 6.04 4.57 22.15
C GLY A 44 4.81 3.86 21.59
N SER A 45 4.56 3.96 20.27
CA SER A 45 3.39 3.33 19.65
C SER A 45 3.54 1.83 19.50
N ILE A 46 4.76 1.37 19.23
CA ILE A 46 4.98 -0.08 19.02
C ILE A 46 4.79 -0.87 20.32
N GLU A 47 5.18 -0.34 21.46
CA GLU A 47 4.99 -0.97 22.77
C GLU A 47 3.50 -1.17 23.10
N LYS A 48 2.65 -0.22 22.67
CA LYS A 48 1.20 -0.37 22.81
C LYS A 48 0.63 -1.43 21.87
N VAL A 49 1.17 -1.51 20.63
CA VAL A 49 0.80 -2.59 19.70
C VAL A 49 1.21 -3.94 20.28
N GLU A 50 2.45 -4.08 20.80
CA GLU A 50 2.93 -5.31 21.44
C GLU A 50 1.98 -5.76 22.54
N ALA A 51 1.65 -4.85 23.47
CA ALA A 51 0.75 -5.16 24.57
C ALA A 51 -0.64 -5.62 24.09
N ALA A 52 -1.15 -4.99 23.03
CA ALA A 52 -2.48 -5.30 22.49
C ALA A 52 -2.55 -6.61 21.69
N VAL A 53 -1.44 -7.03 21.08
CA VAL A 53 -1.41 -8.27 20.24
C VAL A 53 -0.80 -9.46 20.96
N ASN A 54 -0.34 -9.30 22.20
CA ASN A 54 0.31 -10.35 22.99
C ASN A 54 -0.62 -11.55 23.28
N GLU A 55 -1.93 -11.35 23.20
CA GLU A 55 -2.92 -12.43 23.36
C GLU A 55 -3.13 -13.28 22.09
N PHE A 56 -2.58 -12.88 20.94
CA PHE A 56 -2.77 -13.55 19.65
C PHE A 56 -1.53 -14.38 19.28
N ASP A 57 -1.61 -15.71 19.41
CA ASP A 57 -0.51 -16.65 19.11
C ASP A 57 -0.10 -16.67 17.63
N ASN A 58 -0.94 -16.16 16.74
CA ASN A 58 -0.71 -16.09 15.31
C ASN A 58 -0.01 -14.79 14.86
N CYS A 59 0.23 -13.84 15.78
CA CYS A 59 0.90 -12.57 15.53
C CYS A 59 2.42 -12.65 15.75
N LYS A 60 3.16 -11.97 14.86
CA LYS A 60 4.61 -11.79 14.97
C LYS A 60 5.00 -10.36 14.65
N ILE A 61 5.79 -9.73 15.52
CA ILE A 61 6.35 -8.40 15.26
C ILE A 61 7.80 -8.54 14.78
N LEU A 62 8.14 -7.77 13.75
CA LEU A 62 9.49 -7.59 13.21
C LEU A 62 9.86 -6.12 13.29
N TYR A 63 11.12 -5.83 13.67
CA TYR A 63 11.59 -4.46 13.88
C TYR A 63 12.58 -4.05 12.79
N SER A 64 12.40 -2.88 12.25
CA SER A 64 13.40 -2.22 11.42
C SER A 64 14.26 -1.28 12.28
N ASN A 65 15.54 -1.18 11.98
CA ASN A 65 16.47 -0.28 12.66
C ASN A 65 16.45 1.16 12.14
N LYS A 66 15.58 1.45 11.16
CA LYS A 66 15.33 2.79 10.59
C LYS A 66 14.06 2.78 9.77
N ASN A 67 13.48 3.97 9.53
CA ASN A 67 12.36 4.10 8.59
C ASN A 67 12.82 3.81 7.16
N LEU A 68 12.35 2.70 6.60
CA LEU A 68 12.69 2.20 5.26
C LEU A 68 11.70 2.66 4.18
N GLY A 69 10.61 3.31 4.58
CA GLY A 69 9.48 3.66 3.71
C GLY A 69 8.59 2.45 3.40
N PHE A 70 7.60 2.67 2.56
CA PHE A 70 6.54 1.69 2.28
C PHE A 70 7.07 0.39 1.65
N ALA A 71 7.80 0.51 0.53
CA ALA A 71 8.23 -0.66 -0.24
C ALA A 71 9.14 -1.61 0.56
N ARG A 72 10.21 -1.07 1.16
CA ARG A 72 11.18 -1.88 1.88
C ARG A 72 10.64 -2.39 3.22
N GLY A 73 9.81 -1.58 3.91
CA GLY A 73 9.14 -2.00 5.13
C GLY A 73 8.26 -3.22 4.90
N ASN A 74 7.35 -3.16 3.93
CA ASN A 74 6.50 -4.30 3.56
C ASN A 74 7.30 -5.51 3.07
N ASN A 75 8.42 -5.30 2.36
CA ASN A 75 9.28 -6.38 1.90
C ASN A 75 9.95 -7.16 3.04
N ILE A 76 10.14 -6.57 4.24
CA ILE A 76 10.61 -7.32 5.43
C ILE A 76 9.61 -8.42 5.78
N GLY A 77 8.34 -8.06 5.95
CA GLY A 77 7.27 -9.00 6.28
C GLY A 77 7.07 -10.04 5.17
N TYR A 78 7.01 -9.59 3.91
CA TYR A 78 6.90 -10.47 2.75
C TYR A 78 8.03 -11.51 2.68
N SER A 79 9.27 -11.08 2.87
CA SER A 79 10.45 -11.98 2.84
C SER A 79 10.45 -12.95 4.00
N TYR A 80 10.03 -12.53 5.20
CA TYR A 80 9.87 -13.41 6.35
C TYR A 80 8.86 -14.53 6.06
N ILE A 81 7.70 -14.18 5.53
CA ILE A 81 6.64 -15.13 5.20
C ILE A 81 7.12 -16.14 4.14
N LYS A 82 7.75 -15.66 3.06
CA LYS A 82 8.29 -16.55 2.02
C LYS A 82 9.32 -17.55 2.53
N LYS A 83 10.12 -17.19 3.54
CA LYS A 83 11.09 -18.09 4.15
C LYS A 83 10.46 -19.13 5.07
N LYS A 84 9.33 -18.79 5.69
CA LYS A 84 8.66 -19.64 6.69
C LYS A 84 7.62 -20.57 6.11
N PHE A 85 6.95 -20.19 5.04
CA PHE A 85 5.80 -20.91 4.48
C PHE A 85 6.01 -21.25 3.01
N SER A 86 5.63 -22.47 2.63
CA SER A 86 5.63 -22.91 1.24
C SER A 86 4.38 -22.38 0.54
N ASN A 87 4.56 -21.70 -0.59
CA ASN A 87 3.49 -21.19 -1.46
C ASN A 87 2.38 -20.42 -0.70
N PRO A 88 2.72 -19.39 0.11
CA PRO A 88 1.72 -18.65 0.86
C PRO A 88 0.94 -17.68 -0.02
N PHE A 89 -0.31 -17.41 0.36
CA PHE A 89 -0.93 -16.12 0.06
C PHE A 89 -0.37 -15.07 1.00
N VAL A 90 0.00 -13.92 0.47
CA VAL A 90 0.48 -12.79 1.28
C VAL A 90 -0.44 -11.59 1.06
N VAL A 91 -1.17 -11.20 2.09
CA VAL A 91 -2.03 -10.03 2.10
C VAL A 91 -1.24 -8.87 2.72
N VAL A 92 -0.85 -7.90 1.92
CA VAL A 92 -0.22 -6.67 2.42
C VAL A 92 -1.28 -5.63 2.66
N LEU A 93 -1.36 -5.14 3.90
CA LEU A 93 -2.33 -4.14 4.35
C LEU A 93 -1.61 -2.91 4.90
N ASN A 94 -2.15 -1.73 4.59
CA ASN A 94 -1.86 -0.54 5.39
C ASN A 94 -2.44 -0.73 6.80
N ASN A 95 -1.78 -0.17 7.80
CA ASN A 95 -2.24 -0.26 9.17
C ASN A 95 -3.52 0.56 9.47
N ASP A 96 -3.89 1.50 8.61
CA ASP A 96 -5.11 2.29 8.67
C ASP A 96 -6.27 1.69 7.85
N THR A 97 -6.26 0.37 7.66
CA THR A 97 -7.35 -0.39 7.03
C THR A 97 -8.12 -1.25 8.02
N VAL A 98 -9.39 -1.49 7.74
CA VAL A 98 -10.28 -2.33 8.54
C VAL A 98 -11.03 -3.29 7.63
N ILE A 99 -11.04 -4.58 7.98
CA ILE A 99 -11.79 -5.62 7.27
C ILE A 99 -13.05 -5.94 8.08
N LYS A 100 -14.23 -5.63 7.52
CA LYS A 100 -15.53 -5.95 8.16
C LYS A 100 -16.14 -7.23 7.60
N GLN A 101 -15.67 -7.68 6.45
CA GLN A 101 -16.19 -8.82 5.72
C GLN A 101 -15.63 -10.13 6.29
N ARG A 102 -16.43 -10.87 7.05
CA ARG A 102 -15.99 -12.08 7.76
C ARG A 102 -15.45 -13.18 6.86
N ASP A 103 -16.04 -13.37 5.69
CA ASP A 103 -15.65 -14.39 4.69
C ASP A 103 -14.48 -13.96 3.77
N PHE A 104 -13.76 -12.90 4.15
CA PHE A 104 -12.65 -12.31 3.38
C PHE A 104 -11.60 -13.35 2.94
N ILE A 105 -11.16 -14.21 3.87
CA ILE A 105 -10.18 -15.27 3.60
C ILE A 105 -10.72 -16.28 2.59
N THR A 106 -11.94 -16.74 2.80
CA THR A 106 -12.61 -17.71 1.91
C THR A 106 -12.75 -17.15 0.50
N LYS A 107 -13.19 -15.89 0.37
CA LYS A 107 -13.35 -15.23 -0.93
C LYS A 107 -12.03 -15.08 -1.69
N ILE A 108 -10.91 -14.81 -1.01
CA ILE A 108 -9.57 -14.78 -1.64
C ILE A 108 -9.25 -16.13 -2.27
N ILE A 109 -9.44 -17.22 -1.52
CA ILE A 109 -9.15 -18.60 -1.95
C ILE A 109 -10.09 -19.01 -3.09
N ASP A 110 -11.38 -18.77 -2.95
CA ASP A 110 -12.38 -19.10 -3.96
C ASP A 110 -12.18 -18.34 -5.26
N THR A 111 -11.80 -17.05 -5.17
CA THR A 111 -11.44 -16.26 -6.34
C THR A 111 -10.25 -16.85 -7.06
N TYR A 112 -9.20 -17.28 -6.33
CA TYR A 112 -8.04 -17.91 -6.92
C TYR A 112 -8.37 -19.26 -7.57
N ASN A 113 -9.19 -20.08 -6.93
CA ASN A 113 -9.60 -21.38 -7.46
C ASN A 113 -10.44 -21.24 -8.75
N LYS A 114 -11.29 -20.21 -8.84
CA LYS A 114 -12.13 -19.93 -10.04
C LYS A 114 -11.32 -19.26 -11.15
N THR A 115 -10.48 -18.29 -10.78
CA THR A 115 -9.72 -17.46 -11.71
C THR A 115 -8.33 -17.23 -11.12
N PRO A 116 -7.36 -18.10 -11.41
CA PRO A 116 -5.99 -17.93 -10.91
C PRO A 116 -5.41 -16.55 -11.27
N TYR A 117 -4.80 -15.91 -10.27
CA TYR A 117 -4.20 -14.60 -10.38
C TYR A 117 -2.85 -14.57 -9.64
N ALA A 118 -1.98 -13.66 -9.99
CA ALA A 118 -0.76 -13.39 -9.25
C ALA A 118 -0.97 -12.30 -8.19
N VAL A 119 -1.70 -11.24 -8.53
CA VAL A 119 -2.03 -10.14 -7.61
C VAL A 119 -3.53 -9.86 -7.69
N LEU A 120 -4.18 -9.79 -6.53
CA LEU A 120 -5.58 -9.41 -6.40
C LEU A 120 -5.70 -8.11 -5.60
N GLY A 121 -6.51 -7.17 -6.08
CA GLY A 121 -6.96 -5.99 -5.35
C GLY A 121 -8.44 -6.11 -4.98
N PRO A 122 -8.81 -5.92 -3.71
CA PRO A 122 -10.19 -5.82 -3.29
C PRO A 122 -10.79 -4.45 -3.62
N ASP A 123 -12.08 -4.30 -3.44
CA ASP A 123 -12.71 -2.99 -3.34
C ASP A 123 -12.27 -2.30 -2.06
N ILE A 124 -11.77 -1.08 -2.18
CA ILE A 124 -11.25 -0.29 -1.08
C ILE A 124 -12.14 0.94 -0.93
N ILE A 125 -12.88 0.97 0.16
CA ILE A 125 -13.86 2.01 0.45
C ILE A 125 -13.23 3.02 1.40
N SER A 126 -13.13 4.27 0.97
CA SER A 126 -12.66 5.38 1.81
C SER A 126 -13.66 5.65 2.94
N LEU A 127 -13.18 5.70 4.19
CA LEU A 127 -14.00 6.14 5.32
C LEU A 127 -14.14 7.68 5.40
N VAL A 128 -13.39 8.42 4.57
CA VAL A 128 -13.46 9.89 4.54
C VAL A 128 -14.64 10.37 3.69
N ASP A 129 -14.86 9.75 2.53
CA ASP A 129 -15.84 10.24 1.55
C ASP A 129 -16.72 9.13 0.93
N GLY A 130 -16.55 7.87 1.34
CA GLY A 130 -17.29 6.72 0.81
C GLY A 130 -16.87 6.30 -0.60
N GLY A 131 -15.86 6.92 -1.17
CA GLY A 131 -15.41 6.65 -2.53
C GLY A 131 -14.65 5.33 -2.67
N HIS A 132 -14.78 4.69 -3.85
CA HIS A 132 -14.06 3.48 -4.21
C HIS A 132 -12.66 3.84 -4.74
N GLN A 133 -11.60 3.29 -4.13
CA GLN A 133 -10.21 3.65 -4.43
C GLN A 133 -9.52 2.70 -5.40
N ASN A 134 -10.13 1.56 -5.69
CA ASN A 134 -9.62 0.55 -6.61
C ASN A 134 -10.57 0.35 -7.81
N PRO A 135 -10.05 0.05 -9.00
CA PRO A 135 -8.63 0.10 -9.41
C PRO A 135 -8.13 1.54 -9.62
N LEU A 136 -6.82 1.74 -9.48
CA LEU A 136 -6.17 3.02 -9.80
C LEU A 136 -6.24 3.33 -11.31
N GLY A 137 -5.95 4.58 -11.66
CA GLY A 137 -5.89 5.03 -13.05
C GLY A 137 -4.79 4.35 -13.88
N LYS A 138 -4.79 4.64 -15.18
CA LYS A 138 -3.85 4.04 -16.16
C LYS A 138 -2.39 4.24 -15.80
N ILE A 139 -1.58 3.24 -16.12
CA ILE A 139 -0.13 3.27 -15.96
C ILE A 139 0.44 4.42 -16.80
N PRO A 140 1.16 5.38 -16.19
CA PRO A 140 1.65 6.56 -16.90
C PRO A 140 2.73 6.21 -17.94
N SER A 141 2.74 6.90 -19.09
CA SER A 141 3.76 6.73 -20.10
C SER A 141 5.13 7.27 -19.66
N LYS A 142 6.22 6.76 -20.28
CA LYS A 142 7.58 7.29 -20.07
C LYS A 142 7.66 8.81 -20.24
N LYS A 143 7.01 9.34 -21.28
CA LYS A 143 6.97 10.79 -21.57
C LYS A 143 6.34 11.58 -20.43
N LYS A 144 5.20 11.08 -19.89
CA LYS A 144 4.54 11.70 -18.74
C LYS A 144 5.44 11.68 -17.51
N ILE A 145 6.06 10.56 -17.19
CA ILE A 145 6.94 10.43 -16.01
C ILE A 145 8.16 11.37 -16.12
N LYS A 146 8.79 11.49 -17.30
CA LYS A 146 9.88 12.46 -17.51
C LYS A 146 9.41 13.90 -17.29
N LYS A 147 8.21 14.25 -17.80
CA LYS A 147 7.60 15.57 -17.56
C LYS A 147 7.33 15.80 -16.07
N ASP A 148 6.80 14.80 -15.37
CA ASP A 148 6.52 14.88 -13.93
C ASP A 148 7.81 15.07 -13.11
N ILE A 149 8.91 14.40 -13.44
CA ILE A 149 10.22 14.60 -12.79
C ILE A 149 10.67 16.07 -12.92
N ASN A 150 10.60 16.64 -14.12
CA ASN A 150 11.00 18.03 -14.34
C ASN A 150 10.08 19.02 -13.61
N LYS A 151 8.77 18.77 -13.63
CA LYS A 151 7.78 19.53 -12.87
C LYS A 151 8.12 19.53 -11.36
N TYR A 152 8.32 18.35 -10.75
CA TYR A 152 8.61 18.27 -9.31
C TYR A 152 9.97 18.85 -8.95
N ARG A 153 10.98 18.77 -9.83
CA ARG A 153 12.27 19.48 -9.64
C ARG A 153 12.07 20.98 -9.57
N LEU A 154 11.33 21.56 -10.51
CA LEU A 154 11.01 22.99 -10.51
C LEU A 154 10.26 23.38 -9.23
N LEU A 155 9.18 22.65 -8.89
CA LEU A 155 8.39 22.91 -7.69
C LEU A 155 9.22 22.81 -6.41
N LEU A 156 10.19 21.89 -6.35
CA LEU A 156 11.10 21.75 -5.21
C LEU A 156 12.02 22.98 -5.08
N VAL A 157 12.56 23.48 -6.20
CA VAL A 157 13.37 24.71 -6.21
C VAL A 157 12.55 25.90 -5.74
N LEU A 158 11.35 26.09 -6.29
CA LEU A 158 10.45 27.18 -5.91
C LEU A 158 10.04 27.11 -4.42
N SER A 159 9.84 25.90 -3.89
CA SER A 159 9.56 25.69 -2.46
C SER A 159 10.73 26.10 -1.58
N LYS A 160 11.96 25.73 -1.95
CA LYS A 160 13.18 26.10 -1.21
C LYS A 160 13.41 27.61 -1.19
N LEU A 161 13.17 28.27 -2.33
CA LEU A 161 13.31 29.75 -2.47
C LEU A 161 12.16 30.53 -1.78
N GLY A 162 11.14 29.85 -1.25
CA GLY A 162 9.99 30.53 -0.62
C GLY A 162 8.95 31.10 -1.60
N ILE A 163 9.18 30.97 -2.92
CA ILE A 163 8.35 31.57 -3.98
C ILE A 163 7.11 30.72 -4.29
N TYR A 164 7.09 29.46 -3.87
CA TYR A 164 6.00 28.52 -4.17
C TYR A 164 4.62 29.04 -3.75
N ASN A 165 4.50 29.64 -2.57
CA ASN A 165 3.22 30.15 -2.06
C ASN A 165 2.71 31.36 -2.84
N LEU A 166 3.61 32.23 -3.34
CA LEU A 166 3.26 33.35 -4.20
C LEU A 166 2.71 32.87 -5.54
N MET A 167 3.35 31.86 -6.14
CA MET A 167 2.86 31.25 -7.39
C MET A 167 1.50 30.53 -7.19
N GLN A 168 1.31 29.86 -6.06
CA GLN A 168 0.04 29.17 -5.77
C GLN A 168 -1.14 30.15 -5.64
N LYS A 169 -0.91 31.34 -5.07
CA LYS A 169 -1.89 32.42 -5.00
C LYS A 169 -2.23 33.01 -6.39
N HIS A 170 -1.27 33.07 -7.31
CA HIS A 170 -1.45 33.67 -8.64
C HIS A 170 -1.95 32.68 -9.70
N PHE A 171 -1.54 31.42 -9.62
CA PHE A 171 -1.85 30.38 -10.60
C PHE A 171 -2.86 29.35 -10.12
N GLY A 172 -3.65 29.68 -9.08
CA GLY A 172 -4.75 28.90 -8.55
C GLY A 172 -4.73 27.42 -8.98
N THR A 173 -3.89 26.59 -8.38
CA THR A 173 -4.06 25.16 -8.59
C THR A 173 -5.34 24.78 -7.87
N ASN A 174 -6.44 24.72 -8.60
CA ASN A 174 -7.61 23.98 -8.14
C ASN A 174 -7.10 22.64 -7.66
N ARG A 175 -7.05 22.45 -6.34
CA ARG A 175 -7.13 21.12 -5.75
C ARG A 175 -8.55 20.65 -6.10
N ASN A 176 -8.72 20.17 -7.33
CA ASN A 176 -9.83 19.28 -7.60
C ASN A 176 -9.64 18.16 -6.60
N GLY A 177 -10.57 18.06 -5.64
CA GLY A 177 -10.65 16.93 -4.76
C GLY A 177 -10.50 15.67 -5.61
N LYS A 178 -9.90 14.62 -5.09
CA LYS A 178 -9.93 13.32 -5.76
C LYS A 178 -11.38 13.13 -6.22
N ALA A 179 -11.59 12.87 -7.51
CA ALA A 179 -12.92 12.57 -7.99
C ALA A 179 -13.42 11.39 -7.17
N ILE A 180 -14.44 11.62 -6.36
CA ILE A 180 -15.15 10.56 -5.66
C ILE A 180 -15.70 9.65 -6.75
N ASN A 181 -15.35 8.37 -6.72
CA ASN A 181 -16.03 7.38 -7.53
C ASN A 181 -17.12 6.74 -6.64
N PRO A 182 -18.36 7.24 -6.69
CA PRO A 182 -19.43 6.78 -5.80
C PRO A 182 -20.00 5.43 -6.26
N GLU A 183 -19.73 5.03 -7.50
CA GLU A 183 -20.23 3.78 -8.05
C GLU A 183 -19.23 2.66 -7.78
N LYS A 184 -19.73 1.53 -7.26
CA LYS A 184 -18.94 0.31 -7.06
C LYS A 184 -18.43 -0.19 -8.40
N PRO A 185 -17.10 -0.28 -8.60
CA PRO A 185 -16.54 -0.77 -9.85
C PRO A 185 -16.85 -2.27 -10.04
N GLN A 186 -16.93 -2.70 -11.30
CA GLN A 186 -17.09 -4.12 -11.62
C GLN A 186 -15.76 -4.85 -11.56
N SER A 187 -15.79 -6.13 -11.16
CA SER A 187 -14.61 -7.01 -11.15
C SER A 187 -14.04 -7.15 -12.56
N GLU A 188 -12.73 -7.01 -12.69
CA GLU A 188 -12.04 -7.05 -14.00
C GLU A 188 -10.59 -7.53 -13.90
N GLU A 189 -10.06 -8.07 -15.00
CA GLU A 189 -8.63 -8.29 -15.15
C GLU A 189 -7.91 -6.96 -15.41
N ILE A 190 -6.85 -6.69 -14.67
CA ILE A 190 -6.10 -5.43 -14.74
C ILE A 190 -4.91 -5.57 -15.69
N THR A 191 -4.94 -4.86 -16.82
CA THR A 191 -3.90 -4.93 -17.86
C THR A 191 -3.08 -3.63 -17.99
N ASP A 192 -3.75 -2.47 -17.98
CA ASP A 192 -3.13 -1.15 -18.20
C ASP A 192 -3.28 -0.17 -17.02
N ARG A 193 -3.80 -0.67 -15.91
CA ARG A 193 -4.06 0.08 -14.67
C ARG A 193 -3.23 -0.49 -13.53
N ALA A 194 -3.31 0.10 -12.36
CA ALA A 194 -2.70 -0.43 -11.15
C ALA A 194 -3.77 -0.71 -10.09
N LEU A 195 -3.44 -1.56 -9.13
CA LEU A 195 -4.22 -1.81 -7.92
C LEU A 195 -3.69 -0.93 -6.80
N HIS A 196 -4.56 -0.48 -5.90
CA HIS A 196 -4.22 0.43 -4.81
C HIS A 196 -3.42 -0.29 -3.71
N GLY A 197 -2.39 0.39 -3.19
CA GLY A 197 -1.42 -0.18 -2.25
C GLY A 197 -1.91 -0.42 -0.84
N SER A 198 -3.08 0.12 -0.42
CA SER A 198 -3.58 -0.07 0.94
C SER A 198 -4.03 -1.52 1.22
N CYS A 199 -4.37 -2.29 0.18
CA CYS A 199 -4.55 -3.74 0.26
C CYS A 199 -4.16 -4.41 -1.05
N LEU A 200 -3.18 -5.32 -0.99
CA LEU A 200 -2.77 -6.15 -2.13
C LEU A 200 -2.61 -7.60 -1.68
N ILE A 201 -3.23 -8.51 -2.40
CA ILE A 201 -3.19 -9.95 -2.14
C ILE A 201 -2.30 -10.60 -3.18
N PHE A 202 -1.17 -11.13 -2.75
CA PHE A 202 -0.20 -11.87 -3.55
C PHE A 202 -0.46 -13.37 -3.41
N SER A 203 -0.75 -14.04 -4.51
CA SER A 203 -1.03 -15.48 -4.53
C SER A 203 0.25 -16.33 -4.57
N PRO A 204 0.14 -17.67 -4.46
CA PRO A 204 1.26 -18.59 -4.72
C PRO A 204 1.95 -18.36 -6.07
N ASP A 205 1.21 -18.01 -7.13
CA ASP A 205 1.79 -17.71 -8.45
C ASP A 205 2.74 -16.52 -8.42
N PHE A 206 2.42 -15.50 -7.62
CA PHE A 206 3.31 -14.36 -7.42
C PHE A 206 4.48 -14.72 -6.50
N THR A 207 4.21 -15.34 -5.36
CA THR A 207 5.23 -15.61 -4.33
C THR A 207 6.27 -16.63 -4.80
N SER A 208 5.94 -17.53 -5.72
CA SER A 208 6.89 -18.47 -6.33
C SER A 208 7.91 -17.79 -7.26
N VAL A 209 7.50 -16.71 -7.95
CA VAL A 209 8.30 -16.03 -9.00
C VAL A 209 9.00 -14.78 -8.48
N MET A 210 8.37 -14.07 -7.52
CA MET A 210 8.83 -12.77 -7.07
C MET A 210 9.46 -12.84 -5.67
N ASN A 211 10.70 -12.35 -5.55
CA ASN A 211 11.41 -12.30 -4.27
C ASN A 211 10.99 -11.13 -3.38
N GLU A 212 10.38 -10.11 -3.97
CA GLU A 212 9.96 -8.88 -3.30
C GLU A 212 8.56 -8.49 -3.78
N ALA A 213 7.69 -8.12 -2.85
CA ALA A 213 6.36 -7.60 -3.18
C ALA A 213 6.48 -6.28 -3.95
N PHE A 214 7.29 -5.35 -3.44
CA PHE A 214 7.46 -4.01 -4.00
C PHE A 214 8.90 -3.76 -4.45
N CYS A 215 9.07 -2.84 -5.40
CA CYS A 215 10.40 -2.39 -5.84
C CYS A 215 11.11 -1.64 -4.70
N PRO A 216 12.30 -2.09 -4.26
CA PRO A 216 12.98 -1.48 -3.11
C PRO A 216 13.61 -0.10 -3.41
N ASP A 217 13.57 0.36 -4.66
CA ASP A 217 14.12 1.67 -5.09
C ASP A 217 13.20 2.84 -4.72
N THR A 218 11.96 2.58 -4.30
CA THR A 218 11.02 3.60 -3.81
C THR A 218 11.04 3.70 -2.29
N PHE A 219 10.80 4.89 -1.77
CA PHE A 219 10.51 5.12 -0.35
C PHE A 219 9.00 5.28 -0.13
N LEU A 220 8.37 6.11 -0.95
CA LEU A 220 6.92 6.35 -1.02
C LEU A 220 6.53 6.74 -2.45
N TYR A 221 5.31 6.40 -2.85
CA TYR A 221 4.67 6.70 -4.13
C TYR A 221 5.17 5.86 -5.32
N LYS A 222 4.28 5.53 -6.22
CA LYS A 222 4.50 4.79 -7.47
C LYS A 222 4.75 3.29 -7.31
N GLU A 223 4.75 2.75 -6.12
CA GLU A 223 4.92 1.32 -5.84
C GLU A 223 3.93 0.48 -6.66
N GLU A 224 2.67 0.89 -6.70
CA GLU A 224 1.57 0.21 -7.38
C GLU A 224 1.78 0.16 -8.90
N TYR A 225 2.19 1.29 -9.48
CA TYR A 225 2.46 1.37 -10.93
C TYR A 225 3.72 0.58 -11.32
N ILE A 226 4.73 0.54 -10.46
CA ILE A 226 5.93 -0.28 -10.67
C ILE A 226 5.56 -1.75 -10.56
N LEU A 227 4.76 -2.14 -9.57
CA LEU A 227 4.25 -3.50 -9.41
C LEU A 227 3.48 -3.94 -10.66
N ALA A 228 2.55 -3.13 -11.14
CA ALA A 228 1.78 -3.42 -12.34
C ALA A 228 2.70 -3.64 -13.56
N ARG A 229 3.73 -2.81 -13.75
CA ARG A 229 4.73 -3.00 -14.82
C ARG A 229 5.54 -4.29 -14.66
N ARG A 230 5.94 -4.61 -13.43
CA ARG A 230 6.67 -5.87 -13.13
C ARG A 230 5.79 -7.09 -13.45
N CYS A 231 4.50 -7.05 -13.07
CA CYS A 231 3.55 -8.10 -13.40
C CYS A 231 3.38 -8.24 -14.92
N THR A 232 3.16 -7.16 -15.66
CA THR A 232 3.04 -7.19 -17.12
C THR A 232 4.29 -7.82 -17.77
N LYS A 233 5.50 -7.40 -17.37
CA LYS A 233 6.76 -7.96 -17.92
C LYS A 233 6.93 -9.45 -17.67
N LYS A 234 6.42 -9.94 -16.56
CA LYS A 234 6.52 -11.37 -16.18
C LYS A 234 5.27 -12.17 -16.57
N ARG A 235 4.31 -11.57 -17.27
CA ARG A 235 3.02 -12.18 -17.63
C ARG A 235 2.25 -12.69 -16.40
N LEU A 236 2.36 -11.98 -15.28
CA LEU A 236 1.65 -12.26 -14.05
C LEU A 236 0.29 -11.55 -14.08
N LYS A 237 -0.77 -12.33 -13.95
CA LYS A 237 -2.15 -11.82 -14.00
C LYS A 237 -2.48 -10.99 -12.76
N MET A 238 -3.03 -9.80 -12.98
CA MET A 238 -3.60 -8.96 -11.93
C MET A 238 -5.12 -8.94 -12.06
N LEU A 239 -5.82 -9.06 -10.94
CA LEU A 239 -7.28 -9.11 -10.89
C LEU A 239 -7.80 -8.08 -9.87
N PHE A 240 -8.85 -7.37 -10.23
CA PHE A 240 -9.68 -6.61 -9.29
C PHE A 240 -10.96 -7.40 -9.03
N ASN A 241 -11.31 -7.60 -7.75
CA ASN A 241 -12.56 -8.25 -7.38
C ASN A 241 -13.34 -7.37 -6.40
N SER A 242 -14.47 -6.83 -6.89
CA SER A 242 -15.36 -5.97 -6.11
C SER A 242 -16.18 -6.70 -5.03
N ASP A 243 -16.21 -8.04 -5.03
CA ASP A 243 -16.92 -8.81 -3.99
C ASP A 243 -16.10 -8.99 -2.72
N ILE A 244 -14.82 -8.58 -2.75
CA ILE A 244 -13.93 -8.54 -1.59
C ILE A 244 -13.76 -7.08 -1.20
N GLU A 245 -14.08 -6.74 0.05
CA GLU A 245 -14.16 -5.34 0.49
C GLU A 245 -13.28 -5.08 1.72
N ILE A 246 -12.62 -3.92 1.73
CA ILE A 246 -11.97 -3.35 2.91
C ILE A 246 -12.31 -1.87 3.06
N PHE A 247 -12.14 -1.35 4.26
CA PHE A 247 -12.31 0.06 4.57
C PHE A 247 -10.96 0.71 4.85
N HIS A 248 -10.75 1.94 4.37
CA HIS A 248 -9.50 2.67 4.49
C HIS A 248 -9.73 4.05 5.12
N LYS A 249 -9.05 4.34 6.23
CA LYS A 249 -9.21 5.59 6.99
C LYS A 249 -8.53 6.79 6.34
N GLU A 250 -7.52 6.55 5.53
CA GLU A 250 -6.65 7.52 4.84
C GLU A 250 -5.75 8.40 5.77
N ASP A 251 -4.49 8.52 5.35
CA ASP A 251 -3.49 9.51 5.79
C ASP A 251 -3.15 9.60 7.30
N SER A 252 -3.40 8.55 8.10
CA SER A 252 -3.11 8.58 9.55
C SER A 252 -1.63 8.85 9.86
N SER A 253 -0.71 8.14 9.23
CA SER A 253 0.74 8.23 9.53
C SER A 253 1.46 9.36 8.78
N THR A 254 1.04 9.71 7.55
CA THR A 254 1.72 10.74 6.74
C THR A 254 1.61 12.12 7.37
N ASN A 255 0.55 12.39 8.12
CA ASN A 255 0.32 13.67 8.80
C ASN A 255 1.23 13.88 10.01
N LEU A 256 1.77 12.83 10.63
CA LEU A 256 2.61 12.89 11.83
C LEU A 256 4.09 13.18 11.53
N VAL A 257 4.56 12.84 10.34
CA VAL A 257 6.01 12.80 10.01
C VAL A 257 6.65 14.19 9.83
N VAL A 258 5.88 15.25 9.55
CA VAL A 258 6.51 16.53 9.19
C VAL A 258 5.76 17.73 9.76
N SER A 259 6.45 18.54 10.57
CA SER A 259 5.90 19.62 11.39
C SER A 259 5.42 20.87 10.64
N THR A 260 5.86 21.11 9.39
CA THR A 260 5.47 22.32 8.63
C THR A 260 5.02 22.02 7.20
N ALA A 261 4.07 22.81 6.68
CA ALA A 261 3.57 22.66 5.32
C ALA A 261 4.69 22.73 4.25
N LYS A 262 5.73 23.55 4.47
CA LYS A 262 6.91 23.64 3.59
C LYS A 262 7.69 22.33 3.59
N LYS A 263 8.02 21.79 4.75
CA LYS A 263 8.77 20.54 4.89
C LYS A 263 7.99 19.35 4.31
N LYS A 264 6.66 19.26 4.57
CA LYS A 264 5.76 18.24 3.97
C LYS A 264 5.84 18.26 2.44
N ARG A 265 5.74 19.43 1.85
CA ARG A 265 5.80 19.64 0.40
C ARG A 265 7.16 19.26 -0.19
N GLU A 266 8.26 19.67 0.45
CA GLU A 266 9.60 19.30 0.00
C GLU A 266 9.88 17.81 0.10
N PHE A 267 9.42 17.17 1.18
CA PHE A 267 9.44 15.71 1.34
C PHE A 267 8.67 15.01 0.23
N LEU A 268 7.44 15.45 -0.05
CA LEU A 268 6.61 14.93 -1.14
C LEU A 268 7.33 15.01 -2.50
N PHE A 269 7.86 16.20 -2.86
CA PHE A 269 8.50 16.40 -4.16
C PHE A 269 9.79 15.57 -4.30
N LYS A 270 10.60 15.48 -3.23
CA LYS A 270 11.82 14.65 -3.23
C LYS A 270 11.48 13.15 -3.48
N ASN A 271 10.47 12.64 -2.77
CA ASN A 271 10.06 11.25 -2.94
C ASN A 271 9.42 11.00 -4.31
N LEU A 272 8.57 11.88 -4.82
CA LEU A 272 8.00 11.76 -6.16
C LEU A 272 9.09 11.78 -7.25
N ILE A 273 10.13 12.62 -7.14
CA ILE A 273 11.25 12.61 -8.08
C ILE A 273 11.99 11.27 -8.02
N LYS A 274 12.28 10.76 -6.82
CA LYS A 274 12.99 9.48 -6.62
C LYS A 274 12.19 8.32 -7.18
N SER A 275 10.91 8.24 -6.84
CA SER A 275 10.03 7.15 -7.24
C SER A 275 9.69 7.17 -8.74
N ASN A 276 9.56 8.35 -9.35
CA ASN A 276 9.44 8.46 -10.80
C ASN A 276 10.72 8.00 -11.53
N LYS A 277 11.92 8.23 -10.96
CA LYS A 277 13.16 7.68 -11.51
C LYS A 277 13.20 6.15 -11.39
N ALA A 278 12.81 5.60 -10.23
CA ALA A 278 12.68 4.16 -10.03
C ALA A 278 11.68 3.55 -11.02
N PHE A 279 10.53 4.21 -11.25
CA PHE A 279 9.57 3.79 -12.27
C PHE A 279 10.20 3.70 -13.68
N LEU A 280 10.99 4.70 -14.09
CA LEU A 280 11.65 4.68 -15.41
C LEU A 280 12.66 3.53 -15.57
N LYS A 281 13.33 3.12 -14.50
CA LYS A 281 14.23 1.95 -14.51
C LYS A 281 13.45 0.63 -14.68
N ASN A 282 12.22 0.57 -14.19
CA ASN A 282 11.35 -0.60 -14.23
C ASN A 282 10.40 -0.60 -15.43
N TYR A 283 10.43 0.42 -16.27
CA TYR A 283 9.55 0.57 -17.45
C TYR A 283 9.95 -0.41 -18.58
#